data_5d35a60fd26f942cb77f281e8de36b5e
#
_entry.id   5d35a60fd26f942cb77f281e8de36b5e
#
_cell.length_a   1.000
_cell.length_b   1.000
_cell.length_c   1.000
_cell.angle_alpha   90.00
_cell.angle_beta   90.00
_cell.angle_gamma   90.00
#
_symmetry.space_group_name_H-M   'P 1'
#
loop_
_entity.id
_entity.type
_entity.pdbx_description
1 polymer ?
#
loop_
_entity_poly.entity_id
_entity_poly.type
_entity_poly.pdbx_seq_one_letter_code
_entity_poly.pdbx_strand_id
1 'polypeptide(L)'
;MSDIDVSSMNEKDLKNKVNDLRTQIGHHERELKGIFRELKLHRTNTDDLKKERDKLNAQVRDLVGKARDSKSKRDEINAKISSLKASRNAVNEKSRVFSDNISDFKTKRDELNKLSKGSVETLSKAYAADLELFLNADIPLKHEIDLFGRLLDLKERLGAAFDANAMHEKLMETYAESKEVFESREDFGSEIGKLAEESQKHHLEMIELYNQADELRKAADTAHSQISEKYAVTAPIREKIDPLKKKIAALREELDVYLSKLNDIQVEKDDKKQEEHLVVAKEKLEKSGRLSLEDLKVLMEKGDLKF
;
A
#
# COMPACT_ATOMS: atom_id res chain seq x y z
N MET A 1 -48.84 15.00 -30.69
CA MET A 1 -48.62 14.96 -32.16
C MET A 1 -49.65 15.93 -32.73
N SER A 2 -49.24 17.12 -33.21
CA SER A 2 -50.12 18.02 -33.92
C SER A 2 -50.36 17.40 -35.28
N ASP A 3 -51.61 17.13 -35.64
CA ASP A 3 -52.01 16.70 -36.95
C ASP A 3 -51.51 17.75 -37.96
N ILE A 4 -50.45 17.41 -38.67
CA ILE A 4 -49.85 18.23 -39.70
C ILE A 4 -50.83 18.10 -40.87
N ASP A 5 -51.69 19.14 -41.12
CA ASP A 5 -52.60 19.17 -42.21
C ASP A 5 -51.86 19.39 -43.54
N VAL A 6 -51.35 18.25 -44.10
CA VAL A 6 -50.57 18.19 -45.33
C VAL A 6 -51.45 18.19 -46.59
N SER A 7 -52.82 18.06 -46.39
CA SER A 7 -53.76 17.83 -47.46
C SER A 7 -54.01 19.05 -48.36
N SER A 8 -53.70 20.27 -47.90
CA SER A 8 -53.94 21.53 -48.63
C SER A 8 -52.71 22.17 -49.25
N MET A 9 -51.51 21.56 -49.12
CA MET A 9 -50.22 22.16 -49.57
C MET A 9 -49.93 21.86 -51.05
N ASN A 10 -49.44 22.88 -51.76
CA ASN A 10 -48.96 22.74 -53.14
C ASN A 10 -47.62 21.96 -53.18
N GLU A 11 -47.35 21.23 -54.25
CA GLU A 11 -46.12 20.46 -54.46
C GLU A 11 -44.84 21.31 -54.27
N LYS A 12 -44.87 22.58 -54.69
CA LYS A 12 -43.75 23.51 -54.51
C LYS A 12 -43.45 23.81 -53.03
N ASP A 13 -44.51 23.99 -52.27
CA ASP A 13 -44.44 24.29 -50.81
C ASP A 13 -43.97 23.05 -50.03
N LEU A 14 -44.43 21.85 -50.44
CA LEU A 14 -43.94 20.59 -49.88
C LEU A 14 -42.44 20.39 -50.15
N LYS A 15 -41.97 20.65 -51.38
CA LYS A 15 -40.55 20.57 -51.70
C LYS A 15 -39.71 21.58 -50.92
N ASN A 16 -40.18 22.79 -50.74
CA ASN A 16 -39.50 23.80 -49.92
C ASN A 16 -39.40 23.35 -48.48
N LYS A 17 -40.52 22.82 -47.92
CA LYS A 17 -40.57 22.32 -46.50
C LYS A 17 -39.63 21.14 -46.29
N VAL A 18 -39.58 20.18 -47.25
CA VAL A 18 -38.66 19.07 -47.25
C VAL A 18 -37.20 19.55 -47.25
N ASN A 19 -36.85 20.55 -48.05
CA ASN A 19 -35.50 21.10 -48.09
C ASN A 19 -35.15 21.85 -46.81
N ASP A 20 -36.09 22.59 -46.20
CA ASP A 20 -35.91 23.26 -44.93
C ASP A 20 -35.67 22.24 -43.78
N LEU A 21 -36.48 21.17 -43.71
CA LEU A 21 -36.30 20.10 -42.73
C LEU A 21 -34.99 19.38 -42.92
N ARG A 22 -34.58 19.06 -44.16
CA ARG A 22 -33.25 18.48 -44.44
C ARG A 22 -32.09 19.38 -43.97
N THR A 23 -32.27 20.69 -44.16
CA THR A 23 -31.24 21.67 -43.75
C THR A 23 -31.13 21.72 -42.23
N GLN A 24 -32.31 21.75 -41.51
CA GLN A 24 -32.35 21.70 -40.07
C GLN A 24 -31.77 20.41 -39.49
N ILE A 25 -32.13 19.25 -40.04
CA ILE A 25 -31.56 17.96 -39.69
C ILE A 25 -30.04 17.98 -39.88
N GLY A 26 -29.57 18.44 -41.06
CA GLY A 26 -28.15 18.54 -41.33
C GLY A 26 -27.39 19.50 -40.42
N HIS A 27 -28.04 20.56 -39.93
CA HIS A 27 -27.46 21.46 -38.94
C HIS A 27 -27.31 20.75 -37.57
N HIS A 28 -28.36 20.14 -37.06
CA HIS A 28 -28.32 19.43 -35.77
C HIS A 28 -27.44 18.20 -35.78
N GLU A 29 -27.32 17.49 -36.91
CA GLU A 29 -26.37 16.39 -37.07
C GLU A 29 -24.90 16.86 -37.05
N ARG A 30 -24.59 18.04 -37.66
CA ARG A 30 -23.26 18.64 -37.57
C ARG A 30 -22.93 19.08 -36.15
N GLU A 31 -23.90 19.68 -35.45
CA GLU A 31 -23.79 20.04 -34.04
C GLU A 31 -23.51 18.80 -33.17
N LEU A 32 -24.28 17.73 -33.33
CA LEU A 32 -24.11 16.47 -32.64
C LEU A 32 -22.73 15.84 -32.93
N LYS A 33 -22.27 15.86 -34.16
CA LYS A 33 -20.90 15.41 -34.53
C LYS A 33 -19.82 16.26 -33.86
N GLY A 34 -20.02 17.57 -33.76
CA GLY A 34 -19.13 18.47 -33.01
C GLY A 34 -19.02 18.06 -31.53
N ILE A 35 -20.14 17.88 -30.87
CA ILE A 35 -20.22 17.44 -29.47
C ILE A 35 -19.52 16.08 -29.29
N PHE A 36 -19.72 15.12 -30.16
CA PHE A 36 -19.03 13.82 -30.08
C PHE A 36 -17.51 13.92 -30.28
N ARG A 37 -17.04 14.82 -31.15
CA ARG A 37 -15.59 15.05 -31.30
C ARG A 37 -14.97 15.64 -30.05
N GLU A 38 -15.64 16.63 -29.47
CA GLU A 38 -15.22 17.26 -28.21
C GLU A 38 -15.19 16.25 -27.07
N LEU A 39 -16.26 15.46 -26.89
CA LEU A 39 -16.29 14.39 -25.90
C LEU A 39 -15.21 13.34 -26.12
N LYS A 40 -14.91 12.98 -27.36
CA LYS A 40 -13.84 12.03 -27.66
C LYS A 40 -12.49 12.57 -27.22
N LEU A 41 -12.21 13.85 -27.46
CA LEU A 41 -10.97 14.51 -27.05
C LEU A 41 -10.83 14.52 -25.51
N HIS A 42 -11.91 14.90 -24.80
CA HIS A 42 -11.92 14.88 -23.35
C HIS A 42 -11.77 13.46 -22.78
N ARG A 43 -12.37 12.47 -23.43
CA ARG A 43 -12.26 11.06 -23.01
C ARG A 43 -10.84 10.53 -23.12
N THR A 44 -10.13 10.78 -24.22
CA THR A 44 -8.73 10.34 -24.38
C THR A 44 -7.86 10.93 -23.29
N ASN A 45 -7.95 12.24 -23.03
CA ASN A 45 -7.21 12.91 -21.97
C ASN A 45 -7.55 12.34 -20.57
N THR A 46 -8.84 12.04 -20.32
CA THR A 46 -9.27 11.46 -19.05
C THR A 46 -8.77 10.03 -18.88
N ASP A 47 -8.75 9.24 -19.96
CA ASP A 47 -8.27 7.86 -19.93
C ASP A 47 -6.74 7.80 -19.70
N ASP A 48 -5.99 8.76 -20.22
CA ASP A 48 -4.55 8.86 -19.96
C ASP A 48 -4.25 9.28 -18.51
N LEU A 49 -4.98 10.25 -17.94
CA LEU A 49 -4.90 10.61 -16.53
C LEU A 49 -5.28 9.44 -15.61
N LYS A 50 -6.26 8.63 -15.99
CA LYS A 50 -6.60 7.40 -15.24
C LYS A 50 -5.46 6.40 -15.22
N LYS A 51 -4.83 6.16 -16.38
CA LYS A 51 -3.67 5.25 -16.47
C LYS A 51 -2.52 5.74 -15.60
N GLU A 52 -2.27 7.06 -15.61
CA GLU A 52 -1.24 7.69 -14.77
C GLU A 52 -1.55 7.51 -13.29
N ARG A 53 -2.77 7.85 -12.84
CA ARG A 53 -3.23 7.64 -11.47
C ARG A 53 -3.12 6.18 -11.04
N ASP A 54 -3.53 5.24 -11.89
CA ASP A 54 -3.51 3.82 -11.59
C ASP A 54 -2.08 3.29 -11.48
N LYS A 55 -1.15 3.80 -12.31
CA LYS A 55 0.29 3.53 -12.22
C LYS A 55 0.87 4.05 -10.91
N LEU A 56 0.57 5.29 -10.54
CA LEU A 56 1.01 5.88 -9.28
C LEU A 56 0.48 5.10 -8.08
N ASN A 57 -0.80 4.72 -8.09
CA ASN A 57 -1.40 3.91 -7.04
C ASN A 57 -0.78 2.51 -6.92
N ALA A 58 -0.37 1.89 -8.03
CA ALA A 58 0.36 0.63 -8.01
C ALA A 58 1.74 0.80 -7.34
N GLN A 59 2.47 1.86 -7.67
CA GLN A 59 3.75 2.19 -7.03
C GLN A 59 3.60 2.46 -5.53
N VAL A 60 2.56 3.19 -5.11
CA VAL A 60 2.23 3.41 -3.70
C VAL A 60 2.00 2.09 -2.96
N ARG A 61 1.24 1.17 -3.56
CA ARG A 61 1.00 -0.17 -2.96
C ARG A 61 2.29 -0.95 -2.78
N ASP A 62 3.17 -0.93 -3.76
CA ASP A 62 4.48 -1.59 -3.73
C ASP A 62 5.37 -1.03 -2.61
N LEU A 63 5.48 0.31 -2.50
CA LEU A 63 6.27 0.97 -1.47
C LEU A 63 5.70 0.71 -0.07
N VAL A 64 4.38 0.77 0.09
CA VAL A 64 3.71 0.45 1.37
C VAL A 64 3.91 -1.03 1.74
N GLY A 65 3.93 -1.94 0.75
CA GLY A 65 4.28 -3.35 0.95
C GLY A 65 5.68 -3.49 1.54
N LYS A 66 6.68 -2.91 0.88
CA LYS A 66 8.08 -2.92 1.34
C LYS A 66 8.25 -2.27 2.73
N ALA A 67 7.54 -1.16 2.98
CA ALA A 67 7.56 -0.51 4.28
C ALA A 67 6.97 -1.40 5.40
N ARG A 68 5.93 -2.18 5.10
CA ARG A 68 5.37 -3.17 6.04
C ARG A 68 6.34 -4.31 6.32
N ASP A 69 7.06 -4.78 5.30
CA ASP A 69 8.08 -5.84 5.46
C ASP A 69 9.24 -5.35 6.34
N SER A 70 9.74 -4.12 6.12
CA SER A 70 10.75 -3.50 6.99
C SER A 70 10.24 -3.29 8.41
N LYS A 71 8.96 -2.93 8.59
CA LYS A 71 8.31 -2.86 9.90
C LYS A 71 8.28 -4.21 10.60
N SER A 72 7.89 -5.27 9.88
CA SER A 72 7.84 -6.63 10.45
C SER A 72 9.21 -7.08 10.93
N LYS A 73 10.24 -6.90 10.11
CA LYS A 73 11.64 -7.21 10.47
C LYS A 73 12.09 -6.44 11.71
N ARG A 74 11.82 -5.13 11.77
CA ARG A 74 12.12 -4.31 12.94
C ARG A 74 11.42 -4.84 14.20
N ASP A 75 10.13 -5.19 14.09
CA ASP A 75 9.33 -5.67 15.21
C ASP A 75 9.83 -7.05 15.71
N GLU A 76 10.25 -7.95 14.81
CA GLU A 76 10.91 -9.23 15.13
C GLU A 76 12.24 -9.01 15.86
N ILE A 77 13.07 -8.08 15.37
CA ILE A 77 14.33 -7.74 16.02
C ILE A 77 14.08 -7.13 17.40
N ASN A 78 13.10 -6.25 17.54
CA ASN A 78 12.74 -5.66 18.82
C ASN A 78 12.22 -6.71 19.84
N ALA A 79 11.50 -7.73 19.38
CA ALA A 79 11.10 -8.86 20.22
C ALA A 79 12.33 -9.65 20.72
N LYS A 80 13.31 -9.90 19.84
CA LYS A 80 14.61 -10.53 20.23
C LYS A 80 15.36 -9.67 21.25
N ILE A 81 15.46 -8.36 21.00
CA ILE A 81 16.10 -7.42 21.94
C ILE A 81 15.38 -7.47 23.30
N SER A 82 14.07 -7.54 23.34
CA SER A 82 13.30 -7.63 24.58
C SER A 82 13.62 -8.91 25.36
N SER A 83 13.67 -10.07 24.67
CA SER A 83 14.04 -11.35 25.29
C SER A 83 15.49 -11.35 25.81
N LEU A 84 16.43 -10.82 25.02
CA LEU A 84 17.83 -10.70 25.45
C LEU A 84 18.01 -9.75 26.63
N LYS A 85 17.26 -8.64 26.67
CA LYS A 85 17.23 -7.73 27.83
C LYS A 85 16.74 -8.44 29.10
N ALA A 86 15.70 -9.27 28.97
CA ALA A 86 15.19 -10.06 30.11
C ALA A 86 16.27 -11.06 30.63
N SER A 87 16.92 -11.77 29.70
CA SER A 87 18.04 -12.68 30.02
C SER A 87 19.21 -11.93 30.66
N ARG A 88 19.62 -10.80 30.09
CA ARG A 88 20.66 -9.94 30.68
C ARG A 88 20.30 -9.45 32.07
N ASN A 89 19.05 -9.09 32.31
CA ASN A 89 18.61 -8.68 33.67
C ASN A 89 18.73 -9.82 34.69
N ALA A 90 18.36 -11.05 34.28
CA ALA A 90 18.54 -12.24 35.16
C ALA A 90 20.02 -12.50 35.44
N VAL A 91 20.91 -12.33 34.44
CA VAL A 91 22.36 -12.44 34.63
C VAL A 91 22.91 -11.29 35.48
N ASN A 92 22.39 -10.09 35.37
CA ASN A 92 22.79 -8.96 36.21
C ASN A 92 22.45 -9.18 37.68
N GLU A 93 21.27 -9.75 37.97
CA GLU A 93 20.93 -10.11 39.37
C GLU A 93 21.87 -11.16 39.94
N LYS A 94 22.20 -12.20 39.18
CA LYS A 94 23.23 -13.18 39.59
C LYS A 94 24.58 -12.53 39.83
N SER A 95 25.03 -11.68 38.89
CA SER A 95 26.29 -10.93 38.96
C SER A 95 26.34 -10.05 40.22
N ARG A 96 25.20 -9.44 40.62
CA ARG A 96 25.10 -8.65 41.85
C ARG A 96 25.28 -9.51 43.08
N VAL A 97 24.59 -10.67 43.15
CA VAL A 97 24.75 -11.63 44.27
C VAL A 97 26.20 -12.10 44.41
N PHE A 98 26.87 -12.42 43.29
CA PHE A 98 28.29 -12.78 43.34
C PHE A 98 29.17 -11.63 43.83
N SER A 99 28.91 -10.40 43.35
CA SER A 99 29.65 -9.21 43.80
C SER A 99 29.49 -8.94 45.31
N ASP A 100 28.29 -9.10 45.83
CA ASP A 100 27.99 -8.94 47.26
C ASP A 100 28.72 -10.03 48.07
N ASN A 101 28.64 -11.31 47.63
CA ASN A 101 29.35 -12.42 48.30
C ASN A 101 30.88 -12.21 48.29
N ILE A 102 31.46 -11.79 47.15
CA ILE A 102 32.88 -11.48 47.04
C ILE A 102 33.31 -10.38 48.00
N SER A 103 32.47 -9.32 48.12
CA SER A 103 32.71 -8.23 49.06
C SER A 103 32.67 -8.71 50.52
N ASP A 104 31.68 -9.54 50.87
CA ASP A 104 31.52 -10.10 52.20
C ASP A 104 32.67 -11.04 52.59
N PHE A 105 33.05 -11.94 51.70
CA PHE A 105 34.21 -12.87 51.97
C PHE A 105 35.49 -12.09 52.08
N LYS A 106 35.71 -11.07 51.24
CA LYS A 106 36.89 -10.21 51.31
C LYS A 106 36.94 -9.46 52.66
N THR A 107 35.86 -8.88 53.12
CA THR A 107 35.76 -8.15 54.37
C THR A 107 36.05 -9.07 55.55
N LYS A 108 35.38 -10.25 55.63
CA LYS A 108 35.64 -11.25 56.66
C LYS A 108 37.09 -11.75 56.67
N ARG A 109 37.67 -12.07 55.51
CA ARG A 109 39.06 -12.45 55.40
C ARG A 109 39.99 -11.37 55.96
N ASP A 110 39.72 -10.10 55.59
CA ASP A 110 40.58 -8.99 56.00
C ASP A 110 40.46 -8.68 57.50
N GLU A 111 39.32 -8.89 58.12
CA GLU A 111 39.09 -8.84 59.59
C GLU A 111 39.87 -9.97 60.30
N LEU A 112 39.77 -11.22 59.80
CA LEU A 112 40.46 -12.37 60.36
C LEU A 112 41.98 -12.23 60.20
N ASN A 113 42.46 -11.67 59.09
CA ASN A 113 43.90 -11.37 58.88
C ASN A 113 44.40 -10.31 59.89
N LYS A 114 43.61 -9.32 60.26
CA LYS A 114 43.96 -8.33 61.32
C LYS A 114 44.07 -8.98 62.67
N LEU A 115 43.27 -10.00 62.98
CA LEU A 115 43.34 -10.77 64.23
C LEU A 115 44.53 -11.73 64.26
N SER A 116 44.78 -12.43 63.16
CA SER A 116 45.88 -13.43 63.08
C SER A 116 47.27 -12.83 63.17
N LYS A 117 47.45 -11.64 62.54
CA LYS A 117 48.77 -10.93 62.48
C LYS A 117 49.94 -11.80 62.01
N GLY A 118 49.67 -12.81 61.21
CA GLY A 118 50.68 -13.73 60.69
C GLY A 118 50.08 -14.81 59.78
N SER A 119 50.95 -15.53 59.04
CA SER A 119 50.48 -16.68 58.27
C SER A 119 50.35 -17.94 59.13
N VAL A 120 49.45 -18.87 58.71
CA VAL A 120 49.28 -20.16 59.34
C VAL A 120 50.63 -20.85 59.58
N GLU A 121 51.51 -20.80 58.58
CA GLU A 121 52.84 -21.44 58.65
C GLU A 121 53.73 -20.84 59.72
N THR A 122 53.77 -19.49 59.82
CA THR A 122 54.60 -18.79 60.82
C THR A 122 54.03 -18.96 62.24
N LEU A 123 52.71 -18.89 62.39
CA LEU A 123 52.04 -19.06 63.71
C LEU A 123 52.10 -20.50 64.21
N SER A 124 51.97 -21.50 63.32
CA SER A 124 52.07 -22.93 63.70
C SER A 124 53.50 -23.29 64.15
N LYS A 125 54.55 -22.75 63.46
CA LYS A 125 55.96 -22.91 63.89
C LYS A 125 56.20 -22.28 65.26
N ALA A 126 55.68 -21.05 65.45
CA ALA A 126 55.80 -20.36 66.76
C ALA A 126 55.07 -21.12 67.87
N TYR A 127 53.82 -21.56 67.60
CA TYR A 127 53.03 -22.34 68.56
C TYR A 127 53.72 -23.66 68.87
N ALA A 128 54.26 -24.41 67.91
CA ALA A 128 55.01 -25.68 68.19
C ALA A 128 56.24 -25.44 69.04
N ALA A 129 57.00 -24.39 68.75
CA ALA A 129 58.24 -24.05 69.45
C ALA A 129 57.90 -23.69 70.96
N ASP A 130 56.90 -22.80 71.15
CA ASP A 130 56.48 -22.42 72.47
C ASP A 130 55.86 -23.62 73.25
N LEU A 131 55.13 -24.52 72.56
CA LEU A 131 54.55 -25.74 73.16
C LEU A 131 55.68 -26.75 73.58
N GLU A 132 56.67 -26.95 72.75
CA GLU A 132 57.86 -27.80 73.04
C GLU A 132 58.59 -27.25 74.22
N LEU A 133 58.77 -25.95 74.33
CA LEU A 133 59.41 -25.32 75.47
C LEU A 133 58.61 -25.45 76.75
N PHE A 134 57.27 -25.32 76.64
CA PHE A 134 56.35 -25.50 77.77
C PHE A 134 56.35 -26.94 78.34
N LEU A 135 56.44 -27.96 77.46
CA LEU A 135 56.39 -29.36 77.83
C LEU A 135 57.73 -29.93 78.34
N ASN A 136 58.88 -29.47 77.83
CA ASN A 136 60.18 -30.14 78.05
C ASN A 136 61.18 -29.32 78.87
N ALA A 137 60.98 -28.03 79.09
CA ALA A 137 61.93 -27.16 79.80
C ALA A 137 61.52 -26.97 81.26
N ASP A 138 62.52 -27.08 82.14
CA ASP A 138 62.33 -26.73 83.59
C ASP A 138 62.47 -25.20 83.72
N ILE A 139 61.28 -24.50 83.71
CA ILE A 139 61.21 -23.04 83.74
C ILE A 139 60.55 -22.54 85.00
N PRO A 140 60.94 -21.35 85.51
CA PRO A 140 60.31 -20.77 86.74
C PRO A 140 58.80 -20.52 86.51
N LEU A 141 57.95 -20.74 87.51
CA LEU A 141 56.49 -20.66 87.51
C LEU A 141 55.99 -19.36 86.87
N LYS A 142 56.67 -18.25 87.10
CA LYS A 142 56.26 -16.96 86.47
C LYS A 142 56.39 -16.99 84.90
N HIS A 143 57.46 -17.55 84.41
CA HIS A 143 57.65 -17.69 82.96
C HIS A 143 56.74 -18.74 82.34
N GLU A 144 56.38 -19.78 83.12
CA GLU A 144 55.39 -20.78 82.71
C GLU A 144 54.01 -20.16 82.47
N ILE A 145 53.57 -19.29 83.41
CA ILE A 145 52.29 -18.53 83.28
C ILE A 145 52.34 -17.62 82.05
N ASP A 146 53.41 -16.88 81.88
CA ASP A 146 53.56 -15.97 80.71
C ASP A 146 53.60 -16.77 79.38
N LEU A 147 54.25 -17.94 79.35
CA LEU A 147 54.32 -18.83 78.18
C LEU A 147 52.96 -19.45 77.85
N PHE A 148 52.19 -19.87 78.92
CA PHE A 148 50.82 -20.35 78.76
C PHE A 148 49.89 -19.26 78.17
N GLY A 149 50.00 -18.02 78.66
CA GLY A 149 49.29 -16.89 78.09
C GLY A 149 49.60 -16.67 76.61
N ARG A 150 50.90 -16.76 76.22
CA ARG A 150 51.33 -16.67 74.77
C ARG A 150 50.77 -17.82 73.95
N LEU A 151 50.76 -19.05 74.44
CA LEU A 151 50.19 -20.24 73.80
C LEU A 151 48.68 -20.05 73.50
N LEU A 152 47.92 -19.48 74.46
CA LEU A 152 46.51 -19.18 74.27
C LEU A 152 46.33 -18.09 73.13
N ASP A 153 47.10 -16.98 73.17
CA ASP A 153 47.07 -15.95 72.16
C ASP A 153 47.43 -16.51 70.79
N LEU A 154 48.48 -17.31 70.70
CA LEU A 154 48.92 -17.97 69.49
C LEU A 154 47.86 -18.95 68.95
N LYS A 155 47.16 -19.67 69.80
CA LYS A 155 46.06 -20.56 69.41
C LYS A 155 44.89 -19.77 68.78
N GLU A 156 44.48 -18.65 69.40
CA GLU A 156 43.42 -17.80 68.86
C GLU A 156 43.84 -17.20 67.49
N ARG A 157 45.03 -16.68 67.39
CA ARG A 157 45.63 -16.15 66.16
C ARG A 157 45.76 -17.19 65.07
N LEU A 158 46.20 -18.41 65.41
CA LEU A 158 46.28 -19.52 64.51
C LEU A 158 44.89 -19.94 63.98
N GLY A 159 43.90 -19.99 64.87
CA GLY A 159 42.49 -20.22 64.46
C GLY A 159 41.99 -19.18 63.49
N ALA A 160 42.22 -17.88 63.81
CA ALA A 160 41.87 -16.81 62.89
C ALA A 160 42.60 -16.91 61.54
N ALA A 161 43.86 -17.37 61.52
CA ALA A 161 44.59 -17.57 60.27
C ALA A 161 44.05 -18.73 59.42
N PHE A 162 43.62 -19.84 60.05
CA PHE A 162 42.92 -20.92 59.33
C PHE A 162 41.58 -20.46 58.76
N ASP A 163 40.78 -19.73 59.54
CA ASP A 163 39.49 -19.19 59.06
C ASP A 163 39.68 -18.17 57.93
N ALA A 164 40.75 -17.35 57.98
CA ALA A 164 41.11 -16.43 56.89
C ALA A 164 41.43 -17.16 55.59
N ASN A 165 42.20 -18.26 55.65
CA ASN A 165 42.49 -19.11 54.49
C ASN A 165 41.23 -19.77 53.96
N ALA A 166 40.38 -20.31 54.79
CA ALA A 166 39.09 -20.87 54.35
C ALA A 166 38.20 -19.83 53.64
N MET A 167 38.18 -18.58 54.17
CA MET A 167 37.48 -17.48 53.49
C MET A 167 38.17 -17.12 52.18
N HIS A 168 39.49 -17.20 52.07
CA HIS A 168 40.19 -16.96 50.82
C HIS A 168 39.89 -18.03 49.74
N GLU A 169 39.82 -19.30 50.12
CA GLU A 169 39.44 -20.39 49.23
C GLU A 169 38.01 -20.16 48.66
N LYS A 170 37.03 -19.88 49.55
CA LYS A 170 35.68 -19.54 49.13
C LYS A 170 35.63 -18.33 48.22
N LEU A 171 36.45 -17.32 48.49
CA LEU A 171 36.55 -16.13 47.67
C LEU A 171 37.07 -16.51 46.26
N MET A 172 38.09 -17.35 46.11
CA MET A 172 38.64 -17.82 44.83
C MET A 172 37.66 -18.67 44.04
N GLU A 173 36.92 -19.57 44.71
CA GLU A 173 35.81 -20.33 44.10
C GLU A 173 34.74 -19.42 43.54
N THR A 174 34.28 -18.44 44.38
CA THR A 174 33.27 -17.47 43.95
C THR A 174 33.73 -16.62 42.78
N TYR A 175 35.01 -16.25 42.68
CA TYR A 175 35.60 -15.57 41.54
C TYR A 175 35.57 -16.44 40.28
N ALA A 176 35.92 -17.72 40.43
CA ALA A 176 35.90 -18.65 39.28
C ALA A 176 34.47 -18.82 38.71
N GLU A 177 33.48 -19.02 39.57
CA GLU A 177 32.06 -19.13 39.22
C GLU A 177 31.52 -17.83 38.61
N SER A 178 31.94 -16.68 39.14
CA SER A 178 31.47 -15.38 38.67
C SER A 178 31.99 -15.02 37.27
N LYS A 179 33.09 -15.55 36.82
CA LYS A 179 33.76 -15.24 35.56
C LYS A 179 32.84 -15.51 34.35
N GLU A 180 32.20 -16.68 34.30
CA GLU A 180 31.27 -17.06 33.22
C GLU A 180 30.07 -16.12 33.18
N VAL A 181 29.57 -15.69 34.35
CA VAL A 181 28.43 -14.78 34.48
C VAL A 181 28.79 -13.37 33.99
N PHE A 182 30.00 -12.88 34.24
CA PHE A 182 30.47 -11.61 33.76
C PHE A 182 30.71 -11.61 32.24
N GLU A 183 31.30 -12.67 31.68
CA GLU A 183 31.48 -12.84 30.26
C GLU A 183 30.12 -12.89 29.52
N SER A 184 29.16 -13.69 30.01
CA SER A 184 27.81 -13.75 29.45
C SER A 184 27.09 -12.39 29.44
N ARG A 185 27.32 -11.56 30.47
CA ARG A 185 26.74 -10.21 30.56
C ARG A 185 27.28 -9.30 29.47
N GLU A 186 28.56 -9.38 29.14
CA GLU A 186 29.23 -8.59 28.11
C GLU A 186 28.76 -9.00 26.72
N ASP A 187 28.61 -10.32 26.48
CA ASP A 187 28.09 -10.88 25.25
C ASP A 187 26.66 -10.39 24.95
N PHE A 188 25.77 -10.48 25.94
CA PHE A 188 24.41 -9.93 25.78
C PHE A 188 24.39 -8.43 25.48
N GLY A 189 25.31 -7.66 26.09
CA GLY A 189 25.46 -6.23 25.83
C GLY A 189 25.82 -5.96 24.37
N SER A 190 26.80 -6.68 23.85
CA SER A 190 27.27 -6.59 22.46
C SER A 190 26.18 -6.99 21.45
N GLU A 191 25.49 -8.12 21.70
CA GLU A 191 24.44 -8.62 20.82
C GLU A 191 23.24 -7.67 20.78
N ILE A 192 22.79 -7.15 21.92
CA ILE A 192 21.73 -6.14 21.98
C ILE A 192 22.13 -4.88 21.20
N GLY A 193 23.39 -4.45 21.29
CA GLY A 193 23.89 -3.31 20.52
C GLY A 193 23.77 -3.53 19.02
N LYS A 194 24.24 -4.67 18.51
CA LYS A 194 24.17 -5.01 17.07
C LYS A 194 22.71 -5.08 16.57
N LEU A 195 21.85 -5.75 17.33
CA LEU A 195 20.43 -5.84 16.97
C LEU A 195 19.72 -4.49 17.02
N ALA A 196 20.09 -3.60 17.93
CA ALA A 196 19.54 -2.25 18.00
C ALA A 196 19.92 -1.41 16.78
N GLU A 197 21.16 -1.52 16.31
CA GLU A 197 21.60 -0.88 15.06
C GLU A 197 20.84 -1.41 13.84
N GLU A 198 20.64 -2.73 13.77
CA GLU A 198 19.88 -3.36 12.68
C GLU A 198 18.39 -2.91 12.72
N SER A 199 17.77 -2.90 13.90
CA SER A 199 16.42 -2.38 14.10
C SER A 199 16.30 -0.92 13.65
N GLN A 200 17.30 -0.09 13.97
CA GLN A 200 17.32 1.31 13.56
C GLN A 200 17.43 1.47 12.04
N LYS A 201 18.22 0.63 11.35
CA LYS A 201 18.29 0.63 9.88
C LYS A 201 16.93 0.34 9.26
N HIS A 202 16.25 -0.73 9.70
CA HIS A 202 14.90 -1.05 9.21
C HIS A 202 13.87 0.03 9.54
N HIS A 203 14.03 0.73 10.67
CA HIS A 203 13.17 1.86 11.02
C HIS A 203 13.35 3.05 10.06
N LEU A 204 14.59 3.39 9.73
CA LEU A 204 14.88 4.48 8.78
C LEU A 204 14.40 4.12 7.36
N GLU A 205 14.65 2.89 6.90
CA GLU A 205 14.14 2.40 5.61
C GLU A 205 12.61 2.49 5.55
N MET A 206 11.93 2.09 6.61
CA MET A 206 10.47 2.17 6.71
C MET A 206 9.97 3.61 6.57
N ILE A 207 10.60 4.57 7.27
CA ILE A 207 10.22 5.98 7.20
C ILE A 207 10.44 6.53 5.80
N GLU A 208 11.57 6.22 5.18
CA GLU A 208 11.89 6.68 3.83
C GLU A 208 10.87 6.15 2.80
N LEU A 209 10.52 4.86 2.88
CA LEU A 209 9.52 4.26 2.00
C LEU A 209 8.13 4.87 2.19
N TYR A 210 7.73 5.20 3.43
CA TYR A 210 6.46 5.89 3.68
C TYR A 210 6.47 7.31 3.12
N ASN A 211 7.57 8.06 3.27
CA ASN A 211 7.69 9.40 2.72
C ASN A 211 7.57 9.38 1.18
N GLN A 212 8.26 8.46 0.52
CA GLN A 212 8.14 8.25 -0.93
C GLN A 212 6.71 7.87 -1.35
N ALA A 213 6.05 6.99 -0.58
CA ALA A 213 4.68 6.61 -0.83
C ALA A 213 3.70 7.78 -0.68
N ASP A 214 3.91 8.66 0.28
CA ASP A 214 3.07 9.85 0.51
C ASP A 214 3.26 10.91 -0.58
N GLU A 215 4.47 11.08 -1.12
CA GLU A 215 4.70 11.94 -2.29
C GLU A 215 3.97 11.43 -3.53
N LEU A 216 4.07 10.12 -3.82
CA LEU A 216 3.35 9.52 -4.94
C LEU A 216 1.83 9.55 -4.73
N ARG A 217 1.35 9.43 -3.48
CA ARG A 217 -0.08 9.56 -3.15
C ARG A 217 -0.59 10.97 -3.46
N LYS A 218 0.16 12.02 -3.08
CA LYS A 218 -0.19 13.40 -3.43
C LYS A 218 -0.27 13.59 -4.96
N ALA A 219 0.67 13.02 -5.70
CA ALA A 219 0.63 13.06 -7.16
C ALA A 219 -0.60 12.30 -7.73
N ALA A 220 -0.95 11.16 -7.17
CA ALA A 220 -2.16 10.41 -7.55
C ALA A 220 -3.45 11.17 -7.23
N ASP A 221 -3.50 11.87 -6.10
CA ASP A 221 -4.64 12.70 -5.69
C ASP A 221 -4.80 13.91 -6.60
N THR A 222 -3.71 14.55 -7.05
CA THR A 222 -3.78 15.63 -8.06
C THR A 222 -4.30 15.12 -9.39
N ALA A 223 -3.85 13.96 -9.85
CA ALA A 223 -4.39 13.32 -11.06
C ALA A 223 -5.88 12.98 -10.91
N HIS A 224 -6.31 12.51 -9.74
CA HIS A 224 -7.71 12.25 -9.43
C HIS A 224 -8.58 13.53 -9.44
N SER A 225 -8.08 14.62 -8.88
CA SER A 225 -8.74 15.94 -8.93
C SER A 225 -8.93 16.40 -10.37
N GLN A 226 -7.90 16.31 -11.21
CA GLN A 226 -7.98 16.65 -12.63
C GLN A 226 -8.99 15.80 -13.40
N ILE A 227 -9.07 14.50 -13.09
CA ILE A 227 -10.09 13.61 -13.65
C ILE A 227 -11.49 14.09 -13.26
N SER A 228 -11.71 14.46 -11.99
CA SER A 228 -12.99 14.96 -11.49
C SER A 228 -13.40 16.27 -12.18
N GLU A 229 -12.46 17.19 -12.35
CA GLU A 229 -12.67 18.44 -13.10
C GLU A 229 -13.05 18.17 -14.56
N LYS A 230 -12.37 17.24 -15.24
CA LYS A 230 -12.72 16.82 -16.60
C LYS A 230 -14.12 16.22 -16.69
N TYR A 231 -14.54 15.45 -15.69
CA TYR A 231 -15.92 14.93 -15.64
C TYR A 231 -16.94 16.05 -15.41
N ALA A 232 -16.67 17.02 -14.56
CA ALA A 232 -17.53 18.18 -14.35
C ALA A 232 -17.71 19.00 -15.65
N VAL A 233 -16.65 19.17 -16.44
CA VAL A 233 -16.73 19.84 -17.75
C VAL A 233 -17.52 19.01 -18.79
N THR A 234 -17.36 17.69 -18.78
CA THR A 234 -18.00 16.82 -19.77
C THR A 234 -19.47 16.49 -19.47
N ALA A 235 -19.91 16.62 -18.22
CA ALA A 235 -21.31 16.36 -17.83
C ALA A 235 -22.32 17.25 -18.60
N PRO A 236 -22.21 18.60 -18.64
CA PRO A 236 -23.15 19.45 -19.37
C PRO A 236 -23.08 19.26 -20.88
N ILE A 237 -21.93 18.82 -21.40
CA ILE A 237 -21.78 18.50 -22.84
C ILE A 237 -22.59 17.24 -23.19
N ARG A 238 -22.57 16.23 -22.32
CA ARG A 238 -23.37 15.00 -22.49
C ARG A 238 -24.86 15.25 -22.40
N GLU A 239 -25.29 16.12 -21.50
CA GLU A 239 -26.71 16.47 -21.34
C GLU A 239 -27.32 17.08 -22.60
N LYS A 240 -26.52 17.72 -23.48
CA LYS A 240 -26.98 18.27 -24.75
C LYS A 240 -27.26 17.21 -25.82
N ILE A 241 -26.75 15.99 -25.69
CA ILE A 241 -26.87 14.93 -26.70
C ILE A 241 -28.29 14.42 -26.83
N ASP A 242 -28.95 14.12 -25.73
CA ASP A 242 -30.29 13.50 -25.73
C ASP A 242 -31.37 14.42 -26.30
N PRO A 243 -31.44 15.73 -25.91
CA PRO A 243 -32.38 16.64 -26.52
C PRO A 243 -32.13 16.88 -28.01
N LEU A 244 -30.86 16.91 -28.47
CA LEU A 244 -30.52 17.01 -29.88
C LEU A 244 -30.95 15.76 -30.67
N LYS A 245 -30.71 14.57 -30.12
CA LYS A 245 -31.18 13.31 -30.74
C LYS A 245 -32.70 13.27 -30.85
N LYS A 246 -33.41 13.68 -29.82
CA LYS A 246 -34.91 13.76 -29.83
C LYS A 246 -35.40 14.74 -30.89
N LYS A 247 -34.74 15.93 -31.02
CA LYS A 247 -35.10 16.91 -32.07
C LYS A 247 -34.85 16.33 -33.46
N ILE A 248 -33.70 15.68 -33.67
CA ILE A 248 -33.40 15.05 -34.98
C ILE A 248 -34.43 13.95 -35.33
N ALA A 249 -34.81 13.13 -34.32
CA ALA A 249 -35.81 12.08 -34.51
C ALA A 249 -37.18 12.68 -34.92
N ALA A 250 -37.66 13.70 -34.17
CA ALA A 250 -38.91 14.38 -34.48
C ALA A 250 -38.93 15.03 -35.89
N LEU A 251 -37.81 15.71 -36.24
CA LEU A 251 -37.67 16.31 -37.59
C LEU A 251 -37.61 15.24 -38.70
N ARG A 252 -37.07 14.05 -38.43
CA ARG A 252 -37.09 12.93 -39.36
C ARG A 252 -38.50 12.36 -39.56
N GLU A 253 -39.23 12.17 -38.45
CA GLU A 253 -40.64 11.73 -38.54
C GLU A 253 -41.49 12.72 -39.35
N GLU A 254 -41.30 14.03 -39.09
CA GLU A 254 -41.97 15.05 -39.91
C GLU A 254 -41.54 14.96 -41.38
N LEU A 255 -40.27 14.82 -41.66
CA LEU A 255 -39.74 14.71 -43.04
C LEU A 255 -40.35 13.52 -43.77
N ASP A 256 -40.47 12.36 -43.10
CA ASP A 256 -41.04 11.15 -43.68
C ASP A 256 -42.52 11.33 -44.08
N VAL A 257 -43.28 12.07 -43.27
CA VAL A 257 -44.69 12.42 -43.61
C VAL A 257 -44.76 13.28 -44.87
N TYR A 258 -43.89 14.31 -45.04
CA TYR A 258 -43.88 15.16 -46.23
C TYR A 258 -43.34 14.42 -47.45
N LEU A 259 -42.37 13.50 -47.29
CA LEU A 259 -41.85 12.69 -48.37
C LEU A 259 -42.86 11.66 -48.89
N SER A 260 -43.63 11.01 -47.99
CA SER A 260 -44.68 10.10 -48.42
C SER A 260 -45.74 10.83 -49.26
N LYS A 261 -46.16 12.03 -48.83
CA LYS A 261 -47.12 12.83 -49.55
C LYS A 261 -46.60 13.28 -50.92
N LEU A 262 -45.34 13.70 -51.01
CA LEU A 262 -44.70 14.02 -52.31
C LEU A 262 -44.65 12.83 -53.23
N ASN A 263 -44.41 11.64 -52.68
CA ASN A 263 -44.37 10.39 -53.46
C ASN A 263 -45.77 10.04 -54.01
N ASP A 264 -46.83 10.23 -53.17
CA ASP A 264 -48.24 10.01 -53.59
C ASP A 264 -48.59 10.94 -54.74
N ILE A 265 -48.23 12.26 -54.63
CA ILE A 265 -48.46 13.23 -55.71
C ILE A 265 -47.70 12.88 -57.00
N GLN A 266 -46.46 12.33 -56.84
CA GLN A 266 -45.69 11.91 -58.00
C GLN A 266 -46.31 10.70 -58.71
N VAL A 267 -46.78 9.69 -57.91
CA VAL A 267 -47.51 8.53 -58.46
C VAL A 267 -48.76 8.95 -59.17
N GLU A 268 -49.61 9.85 -58.57
CA GLU A 268 -50.79 10.36 -59.25
C GLU A 268 -50.49 11.08 -60.59
N LYS A 269 -49.37 11.81 -60.64
CA LYS A 269 -48.97 12.47 -61.88
C LYS A 269 -48.48 11.51 -62.94
N ASP A 270 -47.76 10.50 -62.54
CA ASP A 270 -47.26 9.47 -63.45
C ASP A 270 -48.40 8.60 -63.97
N ASP A 271 -49.40 8.28 -63.11
CA ASP A 271 -50.63 7.62 -63.52
C ASP A 271 -51.45 8.47 -64.49
N LYS A 272 -51.63 9.77 -64.26
CA LYS A 272 -52.31 10.68 -65.18
C LYS A 272 -51.57 10.79 -66.54
N LYS A 273 -50.27 10.90 -66.52
CA LYS A 273 -49.47 10.87 -67.78
C LYS A 273 -49.62 9.55 -68.49
N GLN A 274 -49.61 8.42 -67.81
CA GLN A 274 -49.89 7.13 -68.45
C GLN A 274 -51.26 7.03 -69.03
N GLU A 275 -52.31 7.59 -68.35
CA GLU A 275 -53.66 7.68 -68.90
C GLU A 275 -53.75 8.61 -70.13
N GLU A 276 -53.11 9.80 -70.08
CA GLU A 276 -53.00 10.69 -71.25
C GLU A 276 -52.29 10.03 -72.37
N HIS A 277 -51.16 9.30 -72.12
CA HIS A 277 -50.45 8.54 -73.14
C HIS A 277 -51.31 7.39 -73.72
N LEU A 278 -52.14 6.75 -72.92
CA LEU A 278 -53.11 5.71 -73.34
C LEU A 278 -54.18 6.29 -74.22
N VAL A 279 -54.76 7.44 -73.93
CA VAL A 279 -55.75 8.09 -74.71
C VAL A 279 -55.15 8.50 -76.06
N VAL A 280 -53.95 9.11 -76.07
CA VAL A 280 -53.24 9.50 -77.28
C VAL A 280 -52.86 8.26 -78.19
N ALA A 281 -52.44 7.16 -77.51
CA ALA A 281 -52.09 5.92 -78.23
C ALA A 281 -53.35 5.24 -78.83
N LYS A 282 -54.49 5.26 -78.11
CA LYS A 282 -55.79 4.82 -78.72
C LYS A 282 -56.25 5.67 -79.87
N GLU A 283 -56.19 7.01 -79.80
CA GLU A 283 -56.50 7.89 -80.94
C GLU A 283 -55.60 7.69 -82.11
N LYS A 284 -54.30 7.44 -81.91
CA LYS A 284 -53.36 7.15 -82.97
C LYS A 284 -53.63 5.81 -83.64
N LEU A 285 -54.04 4.80 -82.91
CA LEU A 285 -54.45 3.49 -83.38
C LEU A 285 -55.65 3.61 -84.33
N GLU A 286 -56.69 4.39 -83.91
CA GLU A 286 -57.94 4.59 -84.72
C GLU A 286 -57.74 5.47 -85.95
N LYS A 287 -56.85 6.50 -85.86
CA LYS A 287 -56.70 7.44 -87.01
C LYS A 287 -55.66 7.06 -88.03
N SER A 288 -54.58 6.35 -87.65
CA SER A 288 -53.44 6.13 -88.54
C SER A 288 -52.93 4.66 -88.61
N GLY A 289 -53.39 3.78 -87.79
CA GLY A 289 -52.96 2.38 -87.77
C GLY A 289 -51.49 2.14 -87.48
N ARG A 290 -50.69 3.17 -87.13
CA ARG A 290 -49.28 3.12 -86.93
C ARG A 290 -48.99 3.53 -85.49
N LEU A 291 -48.45 2.62 -84.68
CA LEU A 291 -48.06 2.86 -83.28
C LEU A 291 -46.53 2.92 -83.10
N SER A 292 -46.07 3.80 -82.24
CA SER A 292 -44.69 3.78 -81.76
C SER A 292 -44.48 2.56 -80.79
N LEU A 293 -43.23 2.10 -80.71
CA LEU A 293 -42.87 1.00 -79.77
C LEU A 293 -43.26 1.33 -78.33
N GLU A 294 -43.24 2.60 -77.90
CA GLU A 294 -43.67 3.09 -76.62
C GLU A 294 -45.17 3.07 -76.46
N ASP A 295 -45.91 3.53 -77.48
CA ASP A 295 -47.39 3.50 -77.45
C ASP A 295 -47.90 2.03 -77.38
N LEU A 296 -47.20 1.12 -78.06
CA LEU A 296 -47.50 -0.31 -78.03
C LEU A 296 -47.26 -0.98 -76.71
N LYS A 297 -46.18 -0.63 -75.95
CA LYS A 297 -45.90 -1.09 -74.64
C LYS A 297 -47.02 -0.65 -73.68
N VAL A 298 -47.41 0.58 -73.67
CA VAL A 298 -48.45 1.15 -72.79
C VAL A 298 -49.80 0.49 -73.00
N LEU A 299 -50.19 0.18 -74.28
CA LEU A 299 -51.41 -0.55 -74.57
C LEU A 299 -51.33 -2.04 -74.21
N MET A 300 -50.18 -2.68 -74.26
CA MET A 300 -49.99 -4.07 -73.80
C MET A 300 -49.98 -4.24 -72.29
N GLU A 301 -49.41 -3.31 -71.52
CA GLU A 301 -49.38 -3.36 -70.04
C GLU A 301 -50.78 -3.24 -69.45
N LYS A 302 -51.72 -2.54 -70.04
CA LYS A 302 -53.13 -2.43 -69.55
C LYS A 302 -54.10 -3.43 -70.23
N GLY A 303 -53.64 -4.30 -71.13
CA GLY A 303 -54.45 -5.42 -71.64
C GLY A 303 -55.44 -5.04 -72.73
N ASP A 304 -55.33 -3.83 -73.35
CA ASP A 304 -56.24 -3.35 -74.38
C ASP A 304 -55.88 -3.83 -75.80
N LEU A 305 -54.79 -4.59 -75.94
CA LEU A 305 -54.42 -5.33 -77.18
C LEU A 305 -54.43 -6.85 -76.83
N LYS A 306 -55.51 -7.50 -77.22
CA LYS A 306 -55.53 -8.99 -77.32
C LYS A 306 -55.12 -9.37 -78.70
N PHE A 307 -53.99 -10.04 -78.83
CA PHE A 307 -53.60 -10.73 -80.11
C PHE A 307 -54.40 -12.05 -80.21
#